data_39a3b33b85d4d1caaea7dff15aa722a1
#
_entry.id   39a3b33b85d4d1caaea7dff15aa722a1
#
_cell.length_a   1.000
_cell.length_b   1.000
_cell.length_c   1.000
_cell.angle_alpha   90.00
_cell.angle_beta   90.00
_cell.angle_gamma   90.00
#
_symmetry.space_group_name_H-M   'P 1'
#
loop_
_entity.id
_entity.type
_entity.pdbx_description
1 polymer ?
#
loop_
_entity_poly.entity_id
_entity_poly.type
_entity_poly.pdbx_seq_one_letter_code
_entity_poly.pdbx_strand_id
1 'polypeptide(L)'
;MRERSVWMGIRERKTWKMEEQMLTLEKFEEASELVRKVTLETKLVYSEYLSAQTGNRVYLKPENMQFTGAYKLRGAYYKMSTLTQEERDRGLITASAGNHAQGVAYAAGCFGAKATIVMPTVTPWIKVNRTKGYGAQVVLWGDVYDEACAKAYELAEEHGYTFIHPFDDLAVATGQGTIAMEIVKELPLVDYILVPIGGGGLATGVSTLAKLLNPKIKVIGVEPAGADCMRASIKAGKVTTLPRVSTIADGTAVKTPGVKLFPYICQNLDDIITVEDAELVVAFLDMVENHKMVVENSGLLAVAALKHLDVKDKRVVSILSGGNMDVITCLRWYSRG
;
A
#
# COMPACT_ATOMS: atom_id res chain seq x y z
N MET A 1 4.23 -18.53 20.91
CA MET A 1 3.55 -19.81 20.59
C MET A 1 2.01 -19.73 20.54
N ARG A 2 1.33 -18.93 21.38
CA ARG A 2 -0.17 -18.87 21.41
C ARG A 2 -0.81 -18.13 20.21
N GLU A 3 -0.16 -17.17 19.58
CA GLU A 3 -0.74 -16.42 18.45
C GLU A 3 -0.73 -17.20 17.12
N ARG A 4 0.25 -18.09 16.89
CA ARG A 4 0.26 -18.96 15.68
C ARG A 4 -0.97 -19.88 15.59
N SER A 5 -1.58 -20.22 16.72
CA SER A 5 -2.78 -21.07 16.75
C SER A 5 -4.04 -20.36 16.24
N VAL A 6 -4.10 -19.02 16.31
CA VAL A 6 -5.26 -18.24 15.85
C VAL A 6 -5.34 -18.25 14.32
N TRP A 7 -4.19 -18.11 13.64
CA TRP A 7 -4.12 -18.14 12.17
C TRP A 7 -4.51 -19.50 11.59
N MET A 8 -4.05 -20.61 12.20
CA MET A 8 -4.43 -21.98 11.77
C MET A 8 -5.94 -22.21 11.95
N GLY A 9 -6.53 -21.77 13.06
CA GLY A 9 -7.94 -21.97 13.35
C GLY A 9 -8.91 -21.15 12.47
N ILE A 10 -8.45 -20.04 11.86
CA ILE A 10 -9.26 -19.20 10.97
C ILE A 10 -9.27 -19.76 9.54
N ARG A 11 -8.13 -20.26 9.07
CA ARG A 11 -8.02 -20.91 7.75
C ARG A 11 -8.90 -22.16 7.62
N GLU A 12 -9.08 -22.91 8.70
CA GLU A 12 -9.85 -24.17 8.69
C GLU A 12 -11.37 -23.96 8.81
N ARG A 13 -11.87 -22.78 9.23
CA ARG A 13 -13.26 -22.60 9.63
C ARG A 13 -14.17 -21.83 8.67
N LYS A 14 -13.65 -21.20 7.61
CA LYS A 14 -14.49 -20.41 6.70
C LYS A 14 -14.05 -20.55 5.24
N THR A 15 -14.91 -21.14 4.42
CA THR A 15 -14.91 -20.92 2.97
C THR A 15 -15.44 -19.51 2.71
N TRP A 16 -14.55 -18.57 2.46
CA TRP A 16 -14.92 -17.23 2.02
C TRP A 16 -15.41 -17.32 0.57
N LYS A 17 -16.59 -16.74 0.28
CA LYS A 17 -17.00 -16.53 -1.12
C LYS A 17 -16.05 -15.47 -1.70
N MET A 18 -15.13 -15.91 -2.54
CA MET A 18 -14.25 -15.05 -3.34
C MET A 18 -14.95 -14.80 -4.67
N GLU A 19 -14.85 -13.57 -5.19
CA GLU A 19 -15.22 -13.31 -6.58
C GLU A 19 -14.25 -14.09 -7.47
N GLU A 20 -14.74 -15.11 -8.17
CA GLU A 20 -13.97 -16.22 -8.74
C GLU A 20 -12.97 -15.87 -9.85
N GLN A 21 -12.81 -14.59 -10.29
CA GLN A 21 -12.09 -14.30 -11.53
C GLN A 21 -11.13 -13.10 -11.52
N MET A 22 -10.89 -12.42 -10.38
CA MET A 22 -10.20 -11.12 -10.44
C MET A 22 -8.72 -11.14 -10.07
N LEU A 23 -8.23 -12.15 -9.33
CA LEU A 23 -6.84 -12.24 -8.90
C LEU A 23 -6.19 -13.56 -9.37
N THR A 24 -6.15 -13.75 -10.69
CA THR A 24 -5.49 -14.89 -11.32
C THR A 24 -4.08 -14.54 -11.79
N LEU A 25 -3.23 -15.53 -12.03
CA LEU A 25 -1.87 -15.31 -12.54
C LEU A 25 -1.90 -14.52 -13.86
N GLU A 26 -2.80 -14.88 -14.77
CA GLU A 26 -2.96 -14.22 -16.07
C GLU A 26 -3.28 -12.72 -15.92
N LYS A 27 -4.13 -12.37 -14.94
CA LYS A 27 -4.45 -10.96 -14.65
C LYS A 27 -3.25 -10.19 -14.07
N PHE A 28 -2.43 -10.83 -13.26
CA PHE A 28 -1.20 -10.23 -12.77
C PHE A 28 -0.13 -10.08 -13.87
N GLU A 29 -0.05 -11.03 -14.79
CA GLU A 29 0.84 -10.95 -15.97
C GLU A 29 0.39 -9.79 -16.88
N GLU A 30 -0.90 -9.72 -17.23
CA GLU A 30 -1.51 -8.60 -17.96
C GLU A 30 -1.20 -7.25 -17.28
N ALA A 31 -1.44 -7.17 -15.96
CA ALA A 31 -1.16 -5.97 -15.19
C ALA A 31 0.33 -5.58 -15.23
N SER A 32 1.22 -6.56 -15.12
CA SER A 32 2.66 -6.33 -15.18
C SER A 32 3.11 -5.77 -16.54
N GLU A 33 2.54 -6.29 -17.64
CA GLU A 33 2.80 -5.80 -18.99
C GLU A 33 2.30 -4.35 -19.19
N LEU A 34 1.18 -3.98 -18.61
CA LEU A 34 0.60 -2.65 -18.72
C LEU A 34 1.32 -1.65 -17.80
N VAL A 35 1.49 -2.00 -16.54
CA VAL A 35 2.04 -1.12 -15.50
C VAL A 35 3.50 -0.75 -15.77
N ARG A 36 4.32 -1.67 -16.30
CA ARG A 36 5.73 -1.39 -16.63
C ARG A 36 5.92 -0.25 -17.64
N LYS A 37 4.89 0.10 -18.43
CA LYS A 37 4.97 1.20 -19.41
C LYS A 37 4.97 2.58 -18.74
N VAL A 38 4.51 2.67 -17.51
CA VAL A 38 4.27 3.94 -16.79
C VAL A 38 4.89 3.98 -15.39
N THR A 39 5.66 2.97 -15.04
CA THR A 39 6.35 2.89 -13.75
C THR A 39 7.85 2.68 -13.93
N LEU A 40 8.62 3.06 -12.91
CA LEU A 40 10.01 2.64 -12.81
C LEU A 40 10.07 1.18 -12.34
N GLU A 41 10.92 0.38 -12.98
CA GLU A 41 11.33 -0.91 -12.43
C GLU A 41 12.27 -0.65 -11.25
N THR A 42 11.70 -0.53 -10.04
CA THR A 42 12.47 -0.26 -8.82
C THR A 42 13.28 -1.49 -8.44
N LYS A 43 14.57 -1.50 -8.81
CA LYS A 43 15.45 -2.65 -8.54
C LYS A 43 15.59 -2.92 -7.04
N LEU A 44 15.78 -4.19 -6.67
CA LEU A 44 16.06 -4.57 -5.29
C LEU A 44 17.43 -4.03 -4.87
N VAL A 45 17.47 -3.38 -3.71
CA VAL A 45 18.69 -2.86 -3.11
C VAL A 45 19.08 -3.76 -1.94
N TYR A 46 20.19 -4.47 -2.05
CA TYR A 46 20.73 -5.24 -0.92
C TYR A 46 21.18 -4.28 0.18
N SER A 47 20.78 -4.58 1.42
CA SER A 47 21.16 -3.81 2.59
C SER A 47 22.13 -4.61 3.45
N GLU A 48 23.41 -4.30 3.37
CA GLU A 48 24.42 -4.89 4.24
C GLU A 48 24.15 -4.56 5.71
N TYR A 49 23.78 -3.30 6.00
CA TYR A 49 23.48 -2.81 7.34
C TYR A 49 22.35 -3.60 8.00
N LEU A 50 21.15 -3.70 7.36
CA LEU A 50 20.01 -4.43 7.90
C LEU A 50 20.27 -5.95 7.93
N SER A 51 21.06 -6.45 6.99
CA SER A 51 21.45 -7.87 6.96
C SER A 51 22.31 -8.23 8.18
N ALA A 52 23.30 -7.39 8.51
CA ALA A 52 24.14 -7.58 9.69
C ALA A 52 23.33 -7.54 10.99
N GLN A 53 22.39 -6.59 11.10
CA GLN A 53 21.54 -6.44 12.29
C GLN A 53 20.61 -7.64 12.51
N THR A 54 20.04 -8.18 11.43
CA THR A 54 19.00 -9.21 11.51
C THR A 54 19.52 -10.64 11.38
N GLY A 55 20.75 -10.82 10.88
CA GLY A 55 21.28 -12.15 10.52
C GLY A 55 20.55 -12.78 9.33
N ASN A 56 19.95 -11.97 8.46
CA ASN A 56 19.29 -12.36 7.23
C ASN A 56 19.93 -11.66 6.02
N ARG A 57 19.58 -12.05 4.81
CA ARG A 57 19.91 -11.32 3.59
C ARG A 57 18.74 -10.40 3.26
N VAL A 58 18.84 -9.12 3.64
CA VAL A 58 17.77 -8.12 3.50
C VAL A 58 17.91 -7.33 2.22
N TYR A 59 16.82 -7.25 1.47
CA TYR A 59 16.69 -6.47 0.26
C TYR A 59 15.55 -5.46 0.43
N LEU A 60 15.72 -4.28 -0.12
CA LEU A 60 14.72 -3.21 -0.12
C LEU A 60 14.09 -3.11 -1.50
N LYS A 61 12.76 -3.09 -1.58
CA LYS A 61 12.00 -2.79 -2.80
C LYS A 61 11.57 -1.32 -2.76
N PRO A 62 12.31 -0.39 -3.41
CA PRO A 62 12.18 1.05 -3.16
C PRO A 62 11.05 1.70 -3.98
N GLU A 63 9.79 1.39 -3.68
CA GLU A 63 8.62 2.01 -4.30
C GLU A 63 8.46 3.50 -3.94
N ASN A 64 9.18 4.00 -2.93
CA ASN A 64 9.35 5.43 -2.68
C ASN A 64 10.07 6.18 -3.82
N MET A 65 10.74 5.47 -4.72
CA MET A 65 11.45 6.03 -5.87
C MET A 65 10.60 6.07 -7.14
N GLN A 66 9.33 5.65 -7.10
CA GLN A 66 8.41 5.76 -8.24
C GLN A 66 8.20 7.21 -8.70
N PHE A 67 7.75 7.43 -9.93
CA PHE A 67 7.49 8.76 -10.50
C PHE A 67 6.61 9.64 -9.60
N THR A 68 5.61 9.04 -8.94
CA THR A 68 4.75 9.73 -7.98
C THR A 68 5.22 9.60 -6.53
N GLY A 69 6.43 9.09 -6.30
CA GLY A 69 7.00 8.90 -4.98
C GLY A 69 6.35 7.78 -4.15
N ALA A 70 5.51 6.91 -4.76
CA ALA A 70 4.88 5.78 -4.08
C ALA A 70 4.30 4.74 -5.06
N TYR A 71 4.06 3.53 -4.58
CA TYR A 71 3.53 2.40 -5.35
C TYR A 71 2.12 2.60 -5.92
N LYS A 72 1.35 3.55 -5.40
CA LYS A 72 -0.09 3.75 -5.70
C LYS A 72 -0.38 3.94 -7.19
N LEU A 73 0.58 4.45 -7.94
CA LEU A 73 0.50 4.58 -9.39
C LEU A 73 0.16 3.26 -10.09
N ARG A 74 0.75 2.16 -9.64
CA ARG A 74 0.57 0.81 -10.24
C ARG A 74 -0.90 0.40 -10.27
N GLY A 75 -1.55 0.42 -9.11
CA GLY A 75 -2.97 0.06 -9.00
C GLY A 75 -3.91 1.06 -9.66
N ALA A 76 -3.64 2.36 -9.55
CA ALA A 76 -4.44 3.39 -10.21
C ALA A 76 -4.41 3.22 -11.74
N TYR A 77 -3.23 3.02 -12.31
CA TYR A 77 -3.07 2.84 -13.76
C TYR A 77 -3.74 1.55 -14.24
N TYR A 78 -3.52 0.41 -13.57
CA TYR A 78 -4.15 -0.84 -13.99
C TYR A 78 -5.67 -0.76 -13.88
N LYS A 79 -6.21 -0.19 -12.79
CA LYS A 79 -7.66 0.03 -12.68
C LYS A 79 -8.20 0.86 -13.86
N MET A 80 -7.53 1.94 -14.22
CA MET A 80 -7.96 2.79 -15.34
C MET A 80 -7.86 2.06 -16.69
N SER A 81 -6.90 1.15 -16.87
CA SER A 81 -6.76 0.35 -18.08
C SER A 81 -7.94 -0.64 -18.27
N THR A 82 -8.59 -1.06 -17.20
CA THR A 82 -9.76 -1.95 -17.25
C THR A 82 -11.07 -1.22 -17.56
N LEU A 83 -11.07 0.11 -17.54
CA LEU A 83 -12.25 0.92 -17.86
C LEU A 83 -12.44 1.04 -19.38
N THR A 84 -13.70 1.16 -19.81
CA THR A 84 -14.02 1.52 -21.19
C THR A 84 -13.57 2.95 -21.51
N GLN A 85 -13.44 3.28 -22.79
CA GLN A 85 -13.12 4.66 -23.19
C GLN A 85 -14.18 5.64 -22.70
N GLU A 86 -15.47 5.26 -22.81
CA GLU A 86 -16.59 6.08 -22.35
C GLU A 86 -16.52 6.38 -20.84
N GLU A 87 -16.16 5.40 -20.00
CA GLU A 87 -15.96 5.60 -18.56
C GLU A 87 -14.81 6.56 -18.27
N ARG A 88 -13.71 6.46 -19.01
CA ARG A 88 -12.59 7.41 -18.88
C ARG A 88 -12.96 8.82 -19.35
N ASP A 89 -13.71 8.94 -20.44
CA ASP A 89 -14.12 10.23 -21.02
C ASP A 89 -15.12 10.99 -20.14
N ARG A 90 -15.99 10.27 -19.42
CA ARG A 90 -16.86 10.90 -18.39
C ARG A 90 -16.06 11.55 -17.28
N GLY A 91 -14.90 11.01 -16.95
CA GLY A 91 -14.00 11.50 -15.93
C GLY A 91 -13.83 10.55 -14.76
N LEU A 92 -12.75 10.74 -14.03
CA LEU A 92 -12.33 9.91 -12.91
C LEU A 92 -12.34 10.73 -11.62
N ILE A 93 -12.69 10.11 -10.50
CA ILE A 93 -12.70 10.80 -9.22
C ILE A 93 -12.16 9.92 -8.10
N THR A 94 -11.52 10.52 -7.10
CA THR A 94 -11.17 9.87 -5.85
C THR A 94 -11.11 10.86 -4.70
N ALA A 95 -11.14 10.34 -3.47
CA ALA A 95 -10.82 11.11 -2.27
C ALA A 95 -9.47 10.66 -1.72
N SER A 96 -8.51 11.56 -1.66
CA SER A 96 -7.19 11.30 -1.06
C SER A 96 -6.36 12.58 -1.02
N ALA A 97 -5.66 12.82 0.09
CA ALA A 97 -4.67 13.90 0.21
C ALA A 97 -3.22 13.42 0.10
N GLY A 98 -2.98 12.15 -0.28
CA GLY A 98 -1.66 11.53 -0.24
C GLY A 98 -1.25 10.83 -1.53
N ASN A 99 -0.60 9.67 -1.38
CA ASN A 99 -0.03 8.90 -2.47
C ASN A 99 -1.04 8.47 -3.54
N HIS A 100 -2.27 8.14 -3.11
CA HIS A 100 -3.31 7.73 -4.06
C HIS A 100 -3.77 8.88 -4.94
N ALA A 101 -3.90 10.08 -4.38
CA ALA A 101 -4.23 11.29 -5.15
C ALA A 101 -3.25 11.52 -6.32
N GLN A 102 -1.95 11.48 -6.02
CA GLN A 102 -0.89 11.65 -7.01
C GLN A 102 -0.87 10.50 -8.02
N GLY A 103 -1.04 9.25 -7.55
CA GLY A 103 -1.12 8.07 -8.42
C GLY A 103 -2.29 8.13 -9.40
N VAL A 104 -3.48 8.55 -8.94
CA VAL A 104 -4.68 8.74 -9.80
C VAL A 104 -4.47 9.88 -10.78
N ALA A 105 -3.96 11.02 -10.33
CA ALA A 105 -3.71 12.18 -11.18
C ALA A 105 -2.74 11.85 -12.32
N TYR A 106 -1.60 11.22 -12.00
CA TYR A 106 -0.61 10.82 -12.99
C TYR A 106 -1.17 9.76 -13.96
N ALA A 107 -1.81 8.72 -13.43
CA ALA A 107 -2.39 7.66 -14.27
C ALA A 107 -3.45 8.18 -15.22
N ALA A 108 -4.33 9.09 -14.76
CA ALA A 108 -5.34 9.74 -15.60
C ALA A 108 -4.69 10.51 -16.76
N GLY A 109 -3.60 11.25 -16.48
CA GLY A 109 -2.83 11.94 -17.52
C GLY A 109 -2.29 10.99 -18.60
N CYS A 110 -1.85 9.78 -18.23
CA CYS A 110 -1.40 8.78 -19.19
C CYS A 110 -2.51 8.30 -20.15
N PHE A 111 -3.77 8.36 -19.74
CA PHE A 111 -4.93 8.02 -20.57
C PHE A 111 -5.59 9.24 -21.22
N GLY A 112 -5.09 10.48 -21.01
CA GLY A 112 -5.75 11.70 -21.43
C GLY A 112 -7.10 11.95 -20.74
N ALA A 113 -7.37 11.26 -19.64
CA ALA A 113 -8.61 11.33 -18.88
C ALA A 113 -8.57 12.49 -17.86
N LYS A 114 -9.72 13.12 -17.62
CA LYS A 114 -9.85 14.12 -16.55
C LYS A 114 -9.96 13.43 -15.20
N ALA A 115 -9.20 13.89 -14.21
CA ALA A 115 -9.29 13.42 -12.84
C ALA A 115 -9.66 14.54 -11.88
N THR A 116 -10.65 14.29 -11.02
CA THR A 116 -11.05 15.16 -9.91
C THR A 116 -10.61 14.50 -8.60
N ILE A 117 -9.86 15.23 -7.78
CA ILE A 117 -9.36 14.73 -6.50
C ILE A 117 -9.96 15.56 -5.38
N VAL A 118 -10.76 14.95 -4.52
CA VAL A 118 -11.34 15.62 -3.36
C VAL A 118 -10.41 15.43 -2.15
N MET A 119 -10.06 16.54 -1.50
CA MET A 119 -9.14 16.58 -0.36
C MET A 119 -9.76 17.39 0.79
N PRO A 120 -9.48 17.08 2.06
CA PRO A 120 -9.82 17.94 3.17
C PRO A 120 -9.23 19.35 3.00
N THR A 121 -9.94 20.37 3.51
CA THR A 121 -9.51 21.77 3.45
C THR A 121 -8.19 22.04 4.16
N VAL A 122 -7.90 21.24 5.20
CA VAL A 122 -6.65 21.29 5.99
C VAL A 122 -5.44 20.65 5.30
N THR A 123 -5.62 20.13 4.07
CA THR A 123 -4.53 19.46 3.34
C THR A 123 -3.40 20.46 3.04
N PRO A 124 -2.12 20.13 3.37
CA PRO A 124 -0.98 21.00 3.08
C PRO A 124 -0.87 21.36 1.60
N TRP A 125 -0.61 22.64 1.30
CA TRP A 125 -0.51 23.16 -0.06
C TRP A 125 0.48 22.41 -0.95
N ILE A 126 1.55 21.87 -0.37
CA ILE A 126 2.53 21.09 -1.12
C ILE A 126 1.90 19.82 -1.72
N LYS A 127 0.99 19.14 -0.99
CA LYS A 127 0.27 17.96 -1.47
C LYS A 127 -0.76 18.34 -2.55
N VAL A 128 -1.48 19.44 -2.34
CA VAL A 128 -2.43 20.00 -3.32
C VAL A 128 -1.72 20.36 -4.63
N ASN A 129 -0.62 21.11 -4.54
CA ASN A 129 0.12 21.57 -5.72
C ASN A 129 0.79 20.42 -6.48
N ARG A 130 1.32 19.41 -5.79
CA ARG A 130 1.86 18.21 -6.43
C ARG A 130 0.78 17.48 -7.24
N THR A 131 -0.40 17.31 -6.67
CA THR A 131 -1.52 16.65 -7.37
C THR A 131 -1.99 17.45 -8.58
N LYS A 132 -2.11 18.78 -8.45
CA LYS A 132 -2.42 19.69 -9.59
C LYS A 132 -1.32 19.65 -10.66
N GLY A 133 -0.05 19.50 -10.26
CA GLY A 133 1.09 19.38 -11.17
C GLY A 133 1.01 18.16 -12.10
N TYR A 134 0.28 17.12 -11.71
CA TYR A 134 -0.05 15.96 -12.56
C TYR A 134 -1.31 16.17 -13.43
N GLY A 135 -1.87 17.37 -13.46
CA GLY A 135 -3.01 17.71 -14.34
C GLY A 135 -4.40 17.46 -13.74
N ALA A 136 -4.50 17.03 -12.48
CA ALA A 136 -5.80 16.80 -11.86
C ALA A 136 -6.45 18.11 -11.36
N GLN A 137 -7.79 18.14 -11.40
CA GLN A 137 -8.58 19.14 -10.69
C GLN A 137 -8.64 18.75 -9.21
N VAL A 138 -8.36 19.69 -8.31
CA VAL A 138 -8.47 19.47 -6.86
C VAL A 138 -9.64 20.26 -6.30
N VAL A 139 -10.52 19.54 -5.60
CA VAL A 139 -11.65 20.09 -4.84
C VAL A 139 -11.30 19.97 -3.35
N LEU A 140 -11.28 21.09 -2.63
CA LEU A 140 -11.08 21.12 -1.19
C LEU A 140 -12.46 21.11 -0.52
N TRP A 141 -12.71 20.11 0.34
CA TRP A 141 -14.01 19.92 0.98
C TRP A 141 -13.92 19.23 2.32
N GLY A 142 -14.60 19.76 3.34
CA GLY A 142 -14.61 19.23 4.69
C GLY A 142 -13.26 19.34 5.40
N ASP A 143 -13.23 18.95 6.65
CA ASP A 143 -12.03 19.04 7.49
C ASP A 143 -11.38 17.67 7.69
N VAL A 144 -12.11 16.56 7.43
CA VAL A 144 -11.63 15.18 7.59
C VAL A 144 -11.82 14.36 6.32
N TYR A 145 -11.09 13.25 6.25
CA TYR A 145 -11.14 12.34 5.09
C TYR A 145 -12.56 11.86 4.76
N ASP A 146 -13.35 11.51 5.79
CA ASP A 146 -14.69 10.94 5.59
C ASP A 146 -15.64 11.94 4.88
N GLU A 147 -15.53 13.24 5.19
CA GLU A 147 -16.29 14.31 4.53
C GLU A 147 -15.84 14.49 3.08
N ALA A 148 -14.54 14.51 2.82
CA ALA A 148 -14.00 14.58 1.47
C ALA A 148 -14.40 13.36 0.64
N CYS A 149 -14.44 12.18 1.24
CA CYS A 149 -14.86 10.93 0.62
C CYS A 149 -16.35 10.94 0.27
N ALA A 150 -17.21 11.39 1.18
CA ALA A 150 -18.64 11.54 0.93
C ALA A 150 -18.91 12.52 -0.24
N LYS A 151 -18.18 13.66 -0.27
CA LYS A 151 -18.28 14.62 -1.38
C LYS A 151 -17.80 14.05 -2.71
N ALA A 152 -16.76 13.22 -2.69
CA ALA A 152 -16.31 12.56 -3.91
C ALA A 152 -17.34 11.57 -4.46
N TYR A 153 -18.06 10.85 -3.62
CA TYR A 153 -19.17 9.98 -4.06
C TYR A 153 -20.35 10.79 -4.59
N GLU A 154 -20.73 11.91 -3.94
CA GLU A 154 -21.76 12.84 -4.42
C GLU A 154 -21.44 13.33 -5.83
N LEU A 155 -20.21 13.83 -6.05
CA LEU A 155 -19.77 14.32 -7.36
C LEU A 155 -19.68 13.19 -8.40
N ALA A 156 -19.32 11.97 -7.98
CA ALA A 156 -19.31 10.80 -8.86
C ALA A 156 -20.72 10.50 -9.39
N GLU A 157 -21.73 10.54 -8.54
CA GLU A 157 -23.12 10.31 -8.91
C GLU A 157 -23.67 11.44 -9.77
N GLU A 158 -23.43 12.70 -9.40
CA GLU A 158 -23.90 13.89 -10.11
C GLU A 158 -23.37 13.99 -11.54
N HIS A 159 -22.08 13.67 -11.74
CA HIS A 159 -21.41 13.84 -13.03
C HIS A 159 -21.15 12.53 -13.77
N GLY A 160 -21.48 11.38 -13.20
CA GLY A 160 -21.22 10.07 -13.78
C GLY A 160 -19.74 9.69 -13.79
N TYR A 161 -18.92 10.25 -12.88
CA TYR A 161 -17.51 9.95 -12.79
C TYR A 161 -17.26 8.54 -12.27
N THR A 162 -16.22 7.89 -12.78
CA THR A 162 -15.77 6.60 -12.22
C THR A 162 -14.92 6.83 -10.98
N PHE A 163 -15.35 6.27 -9.84
CA PHE A 163 -14.61 6.38 -8.59
C PHE A 163 -13.44 5.39 -8.57
N ILE A 164 -12.23 5.88 -8.38
CA ILE A 164 -11.01 5.08 -8.25
C ILE A 164 -10.69 4.90 -6.77
N HIS A 165 -11.06 3.72 -6.22
CA HIS A 165 -10.93 3.45 -4.80
C HIS A 165 -9.45 3.32 -4.37
N PRO A 166 -9.02 3.88 -3.21
CA PRO A 166 -7.62 3.87 -2.79
C PRO A 166 -7.07 2.48 -2.43
N PHE A 167 -7.92 1.49 -2.19
CA PHE A 167 -7.51 0.12 -1.84
C PHE A 167 -8.58 -0.96 -2.09
N ASP A 168 -9.87 -0.76 -1.74
CA ASP A 168 -10.91 -1.80 -1.77
C ASP A 168 -11.49 -2.05 -3.19
N ASP A 169 -10.59 -2.37 -4.12
CA ASP A 169 -10.89 -2.69 -5.51
C ASP A 169 -9.90 -3.76 -5.98
N LEU A 170 -10.39 -4.87 -6.54
CA LEU A 170 -9.55 -5.99 -6.93
C LEU A 170 -8.62 -5.66 -8.11
N ALA A 171 -9.05 -4.81 -9.05
CA ALA A 171 -8.17 -4.35 -10.11
C ALA A 171 -7.05 -3.45 -9.57
N VAL A 172 -7.36 -2.56 -8.60
CA VAL A 172 -6.33 -1.79 -7.89
C VAL A 172 -5.35 -2.74 -7.20
N ALA A 173 -5.83 -3.74 -6.47
CA ALA A 173 -4.97 -4.72 -5.80
C ALA A 173 -4.12 -5.52 -6.79
N THR A 174 -4.67 -5.90 -7.96
CA THR A 174 -3.92 -6.57 -9.04
C THR A 174 -2.74 -5.71 -9.52
N GLY A 175 -2.97 -4.44 -9.80
CA GLY A 175 -1.90 -3.51 -10.19
C GLY A 175 -0.82 -3.39 -9.12
N GLN A 176 -1.18 -3.33 -7.83
CA GLN A 176 -0.21 -3.31 -6.72
C GLN A 176 0.60 -4.61 -6.62
N GLY A 177 -0.02 -5.74 -6.95
CA GLY A 177 0.63 -7.05 -6.93
C GLY A 177 1.78 -7.19 -7.92
N THR A 178 1.86 -6.34 -8.95
CA THR A 178 2.98 -6.32 -9.91
C THR A 178 4.35 -6.14 -9.24
N ILE A 179 4.37 -5.58 -8.02
CA ILE A 179 5.57 -5.51 -7.18
C ILE A 179 6.12 -6.90 -6.87
N ALA A 180 5.26 -7.86 -6.55
CA ALA A 180 5.68 -9.24 -6.29
C ALA A 180 6.23 -9.92 -7.54
N MET A 181 5.70 -9.61 -8.74
CA MET A 181 6.25 -10.10 -10.00
C MET A 181 7.71 -9.65 -10.19
N GLU A 182 7.98 -8.36 -9.96
CA GLU A 182 9.33 -7.80 -10.05
C GLU A 182 10.27 -8.40 -9.00
N ILE A 183 9.79 -8.57 -7.75
CA ILE A 183 10.56 -9.19 -6.66
C ILE A 183 10.97 -10.61 -7.02
N VAL A 184 10.03 -11.45 -7.43
CA VAL A 184 10.29 -12.87 -7.72
C VAL A 184 11.16 -13.03 -8.98
N LYS A 185 10.99 -12.16 -9.97
CA LYS A 185 11.83 -12.13 -11.17
C LYS A 185 13.30 -11.83 -10.82
N GLU A 186 13.55 -10.88 -9.92
CA GLU A 186 14.89 -10.43 -9.55
C GLU A 186 15.51 -11.33 -8.45
N LEU A 187 14.69 -11.84 -7.52
CA LEU A 187 15.09 -12.73 -6.44
C LEU A 187 14.21 -13.99 -6.40
N PRO A 188 14.41 -14.96 -7.33
CA PRO A 188 13.53 -16.14 -7.45
C PRO A 188 13.45 -17.01 -6.19
N LEU A 189 14.46 -16.91 -5.35
CA LEU A 189 14.57 -17.69 -4.11
C LEU A 189 14.21 -16.86 -2.86
N VAL A 190 13.41 -15.80 -2.99
CA VAL A 190 12.94 -15.01 -1.85
C VAL A 190 12.19 -15.91 -0.85
N ASP A 191 12.53 -15.77 0.44
CA ASP A 191 11.90 -16.56 1.51
C ASP A 191 10.76 -15.77 2.17
N TYR A 192 10.95 -14.45 2.39
CA TYR A 192 10.00 -13.56 3.08
C TYR A 192 9.81 -12.25 2.33
N ILE A 193 8.57 -11.77 2.28
CA ILE A 193 8.23 -10.42 1.82
C ILE A 193 7.45 -9.72 2.93
N LEU A 194 7.97 -8.60 3.43
CA LEU A 194 7.30 -7.73 4.39
C LEU A 194 6.58 -6.62 3.65
N VAL A 195 5.28 -6.45 3.93
CA VAL A 195 4.42 -5.53 3.19
C VAL A 195 3.60 -4.64 4.14
N PRO A 196 3.66 -3.30 4.00
CA PRO A 196 2.83 -2.39 4.78
C PRO A 196 1.34 -2.60 4.51
N ILE A 197 0.53 -2.54 5.57
CA ILE A 197 -0.93 -2.64 5.50
C ILE A 197 -1.57 -1.36 6.05
N GLY A 198 -2.43 -0.75 5.21
CA GLY A 198 -3.49 0.15 5.64
C GLY A 198 -4.83 -0.52 5.33
N GLY A 199 -5.54 -0.12 4.27
CA GLY A 199 -6.77 -0.78 3.84
C GLY A 199 -6.61 -2.17 3.22
N GLY A 200 -5.39 -2.63 2.92
CA GLY A 200 -5.09 -3.98 2.48
C GLY A 200 -4.78 -4.15 0.98
N GLY A 201 -4.94 -3.12 0.12
CA GLY A 201 -4.78 -3.26 -1.33
C GLY A 201 -3.40 -3.77 -1.78
N LEU A 202 -2.32 -3.21 -1.23
CA LEU A 202 -0.96 -3.65 -1.50
C LEU A 202 -0.72 -5.09 -1.02
N ALA A 203 -1.09 -5.35 0.23
CA ALA A 203 -0.89 -6.66 0.84
C ALA A 203 -1.68 -7.77 0.13
N THR A 204 -2.91 -7.47 -0.31
CA THR A 204 -3.72 -8.40 -1.11
C THR A 204 -3.04 -8.75 -2.43
N GLY A 205 -2.64 -7.74 -3.19
CA GLY A 205 -1.99 -7.97 -4.49
C GLY A 205 -0.67 -8.74 -4.35
N VAL A 206 0.21 -8.27 -3.46
CA VAL A 206 1.53 -8.88 -3.23
C VAL A 206 1.39 -10.31 -2.70
N SER A 207 0.56 -10.55 -1.68
CA SER A 207 0.44 -11.88 -1.09
C SER A 207 -0.21 -12.87 -2.04
N THR A 208 -1.25 -12.47 -2.76
CA THR A 208 -1.92 -13.35 -3.72
C THR A 208 -0.96 -13.77 -4.83
N LEU A 209 -0.28 -12.80 -5.46
CA LEU A 209 0.67 -13.14 -6.53
C LEU A 209 1.86 -13.96 -6.01
N ALA A 210 2.41 -13.61 -4.86
CA ALA A 210 3.51 -14.39 -4.27
C ALA A 210 3.11 -15.86 -4.06
N LYS A 211 1.89 -16.13 -3.58
CA LYS A 211 1.38 -17.50 -3.39
C LYS A 211 1.09 -18.22 -4.69
N LEU A 212 0.65 -17.52 -5.74
CA LEU A 212 0.44 -18.09 -7.07
C LEU A 212 1.78 -18.49 -7.72
N LEU A 213 2.81 -17.65 -7.57
CA LEU A 213 4.15 -17.91 -8.12
C LEU A 213 4.91 -19.00 -7.33
N ASN A 214 4.88 -18.92 -6.02
CA ASN A 214 5.52 -19.89 -5.13
C ASN A 214 4.85 -19.87 -3.74
N PRO A 215 4.05 -20.90 -3.40
CA PRO A 215 3.34 -20.95 -2.11
C PRO A 215 4.26 -21.05 -0.88
N LYS A 216 5.57 -21.32 -1.07
CA LYS A 216 6.56 -21.37 0.01
C LYS A 216 6.98 -19.95 0.46
N ILE A 217 6.83 -18.93 -0.37
CA ILE A 217 7.13 -17.55 0.01
C ILE A 217 6.22 -17.15 1.18
N LYS A 218 6.82 -16.63 2.23
CA LYS A 218 6.11 -16.10 3.39
C LYS A 218 5.86 -14.61 3.20
N VAL A 219 4.59 -14.20 3.26
CA VAL A 219 4.23 -12.78 3.17
C VAL A 219 3.72 -12.31 4.52
N ILE A 220 4.43 -11.35 5.10
CA ILE A 220 4.17 -10.81 6.43
C ILE A 220 3.62 -9.40 6.26
N GLY A 221 2.39 -9.20 6.72
CA GLY A 221 1.79 -7.87 6.78
C GLY A 221 2.38 -7.06 7.92
N VAL A 222 2.49 -5.75 7.75
CA VAL A 222 2.95 -4.86 8.82
C VAL A 222 1.99 -3.69 8.98
N GLU A 223 1.44 -3.53 10.18
CA GLU A 223 0.56 -2.42 10.57
C GLU A 223 1.21 -1.57 11.67
N PRO A 224 0.92 -0.26 11.73
CA PRO A 224 1.25 0.52 12.91
C PRO A 224 0.37 0.07 14.10
N ALA A 225 0.93 -0.02 15.29
CA ALA A 225 0.20 -0.47 16.49
C ALA A 225 -1.04 0.41 16.80
N GLY A 226 -0.98 1.70 16.46
CA GLY A 226 -2.09 2.64 16.61
C GLY A 226 -3.16 2.59 15.51
N ALA A 227 -3.04 1.69 14.49
CA ALA A 227 -4.01 1.52 13.39
C ALA A 227 -3.97 0.09 12.84
N ASP A 228 -4.12 -0.92 13.68
CA ASP A 228 -4.04 -2.35 13.37
C ASP A 228 -5.39 -2.98 12.96
N CYS A 229 -6.15 -2.30 12.12
CA CYS A 229 -7.52 -2.69 11.77
C CYS A 229 -7.60 -4.06 11.07
N MET A 230 -6.61 -4.44 10.28
CA MET A 230 -6.57 -5.74 9.62
C MET A 230 -6.33 -6.87 10.63
N ARG A 231 -5.36 -6.69 11.53
CA ARG A 231 -5.07 -7.64 12.62
C ARG A 231 -6.29 -7.83 13.52
N ALA A 232 -6.94 -6.72 13.92
CA ALA A 232 -8.17 -6.75 14.70
C ALA A 232 -9.29 -7.52 13.98
N SER A 233 -9.45 -7.29 12.67
CA SER A 233 -10.44 -7.97 11.83
C SER A 233 -10.17 -9.47 11.70
N ILE A 234 -8.92 -9.87 11.50
CA ILE A 234 -8.54 -11.29 11.46
C ILE A 234 -8.83 -11.95 12.80
N LYS A 235 -8.46 -11.32 13.91
CA LYS A 235 -8.73 -11.85 15.25
C LYS A 235 -10.22 -12.00 15.51
N ALA A 236 -11.04 -11.06 15.04
CA ALA A 236 -12.50 -11.11 15.13
C ALA A 236 -13.15 -12.09 14.14
N GLY A 237 -12.41 -12.55 13.12
CA GLY A 237 -12.94 -13.37 12.02
C GLY A 237 -13.95 -12.64 11.11
N LYS A 238 -13.94 -11.32 11.10
CA LYS A 238 -14.80 -10.44 10.27
C LYS A 238 -14.18 -9.05 10.17
N VAL A 239 -14.50 -8.32 9.10
CA VAL A 239 -14.13 -6.91 8.98
C VAL A 239 -14.64 -6.14 10.19
N THR A 240 -13.72 -5.43 10.86
CA THR A 240 -13.98 -4.69 12.10
C THR A 240 -13.43 -3.26 11.95
N THR A 241 -14.22 -2.29 12.37
CA THR A 241 -13.83 -0.87 12.39
C THR A 241 -13.23 -0.54 13.75
N LEU A 242 -12.02 0.03 13.75
CA LEU A 242 -11.39 0.55 14.97
C LEU A 242 -12.15 1.80 15.44
N PRO A 243 -12.33 1.99 16.76
CA PRO A 243 -12.99 3.16 17.29
C PRO A 243 -12.20 4.45 17.04
N ARG A 244 -10.87 4.33 17.03
CA ARG A 244 -9.94 5.43 16.70
C ARG A 244 -8.67 4.89 16.08
N VAL A 245 -7.95 5.75 15.37
CA VAL A 245 -6.57 5.51 14.92
C VAL A 245 -5.67 6.62 15.44
N SER A 246 -4.44 6.27 15.80
CA SER A 246 -3.43 7.22 16.29
C SER A 246 -2.06 6.71 15.92
N THR A 247 -1.48 7.23 14.83
CA THR A 247 -0.14 6.88 14.37
C THR A 247 0.43 7.99 13.49
N ILE A 248 1.76 8.10 13.45
CA ILE A 248 2.48 8.98 12.52
C ILE A 248 2.54 8.40 11.08
N ALA A 249 2.17 7.15 10.89
CA ALA A 249 2.10 6.47 9.60
C ALA A 249 0.79 6.80 8.87
N ASP A 250 0.62 8.06 8.45
CA ASP A 250 -0.61 8.63 7.89
C ASP A 250 -1.15 7.86 6.67
N GLY A 251 -0.29 7.35 5.79
CA GLY A 251 -0.69 6.57 4.61
C GLY A 251 -1.29 5.19 4.93
N THR A 252 -1.15 4.71 6.17
CA THR A 252 -1.70 3.45 6.67
C THR A 252 -2.67 3.63 7.86
N ALA A 253 -2.99 4.87 8.23
CA ALA A 253 -3.91 5.21 9.31
C ALA A 253 -5.38 4.96 8.91
N VAL A 254 -5.75 3.70 8.72
CA VAL A 254 -7.07 3.26 8.24
C VAL A 254 -7.86 2.64 9.39
N LYS A 255 -9.13 3.06 9.57
CA LYS A 255 -10.02 2.52 10.61
C LYS A 255 -10.62 1.16 10.24
N THR A 256 -10.92 0.97 8.95
CA THR A 256 -11.65 -0.22 8.45
C THR A 256 -10.93 -0.79 7.25
N PRO A 257 -10.55 -2.07 7.25
CA PRO A 257 -9.92 -2.68 6.10
C PRO A 257 -10.92 -2.87 4.95
N GLY A 258 -10.40 -3.08 3.73
CA GLY A 258 -11.22 -3.38 2.57
C GLY A 258 -12.03 -4.65 2.74
N VAL A 259 -13.34 -4.55 2.48
CA VAL A 259 -14.28 -5.68 2.62
C VAL A 259 -14.02 -6.73 1.54
N LYS A 260 -13.78 -6.29 0.30
CA LYS A 260 -13.46 -7.17 -0.85
C LYS A 260 -12.10 -7.85 -0.69
N LEU A 261 -11.16 -7.19 0.00
CA LEU A 261 -9.79 -7.63 0.15
C LEU A 261 -9.57 -8.60 1.31
N PHE A 262 -10.41 -8.50 2.33
CA PHE A 262 -10.27 -9.25 3.58
C PHE A 262 -10.18 -10.78 3.39
N PRO A 263 -11.03 -11.42 2.53
CA PRO A 263 -10.93 -12.87 2.27
C PRO A 263 -9.56 -13.29 1.72
N TYR A 264 -9.00 -12.51 0.78
CA TYR A 264 -7.70 -12.79 0.17
C TYR A 264 -6.55 -12.66 1.17
N ILE A 265 -6.62 -11.65 2.04
CA ILE A 265 -5.65 -11.46 3.12
C ILE A 265 -5.70 -12.63 4.11
N CYS A 266 -6.87 -13.04 4.55
CA CYS A 266 -7.03 -14.20 5.43
C CYS A 266 -6.47 -15.49 4.81
N GLN A 267 -6.53 -15.63 3.49
CA GLN A 267 -6.03 -16.81 2.79
C GLN A 267 -4.52 -16.76 2.56
N ASN A 268 -3.97 -15.60 2.17
CA ASN A 268 -2.65 -15.51 1.55
C ASN A 268 -1.56 -14.92 2.46
N LEU A 269 -1.91 -14.12 3.48
CA LEU A 269 -0.93 -13.66 4.46
C LEU A 269 -0.55 -14.78 5.42
N ASP A 270 0.73 -14.84 5.77
CA ASP A 270 1.23 -15.82 6.73
C ASP A 270 1.19 -15.30 8.17
N ASP A 271 1.38 -13.98 8.36
CA ASP A 271 1.31 -13.32 9.67
C ASP A 271 1.15 -11.80 9.53
N ILE A 272 0.86 -11.11 10.64
CA ILE A 272 0.88 -9.66 10.76
C ILE A 272 1.70 -9.25 11.97
N ILE A 273 2.68 -8.38 11.74
CA ILE A 273 3.49 -7.71 12.77
C ILE A 273 2.94 -6.30 12.97
N THR A 274 2.84 -5.83 14.20
CA THR A 274 2.58 -4.43 14.52
C THR A 274 3.86 -3.76 14.99
N VAL A 275 4.06 -2.48 14.62
CA VAL A 275 5.21 -1.67 15.03
C VAL A 275 4.74 -0.37 15.68
N GLU A 276 5.48 0.09 16.67
CA GLU A 276 5.20 1.35 17.38
C GLU A 276 5.75 2.55 16.59
N ASP A 277 5.13 3.72 16.76
CA ASP A 277 5.56 4.96 16.10
C ASP A 277 7.03 5.32 16.38
N ALA A 278 7.52 5.05 17.61
CA ALA A 278 8.92 5.26 17.96
C ALA A 278 9.88 4.41 17.12
N GLU A 279 9.47 3.22 16.70
CA GLU A 279 10.27 2.33 15.84
C GLU A 279 10.36 2.87 14.41
N LEU A 280 9.32 3.57 13.94
CA LEU A 280 9.34 4.24 12.63
C LEU A 280 10.31 5.42 12.62
N VAL A 281 10.43 6.16 13.74
CA VAL A 281 11.42 7.24 13.87
C VAL A 281 12.83 6.68 13.76
N VAL A 282 13.13 5.58 14.45
CA VAL A 282 14.44 4.90 14.35
C VAL A 282 14.70 4.41 12.92
N ALA A 283 13.71 3.74 12.31
CA ALA A 283 13.84 3.24 10.94
C ALA A 283 14.05 4.38 9.92
N PHE A 284 13.47 5.56 10.15
CA PHE A 284 13.71 6.73 9.29
C PHE A 284 15.17 7.17 9.34
N LEU A 285 15.73 7.29 10.55
CA LEU A 285 17.15 7.64 10.73
C LEU A 285 18.07 6.64 10.04
N ASP A 286 17.81 5.34 10.25
CA ASP A 286 18.56 4.27 9.61
C ASP A 286 18.52 4.37 8.07
N MET A 287 17.35 4.69 7.50
CA MET A 287 17.22 4.85 6.05
C MET A 287 17.97 6.05 5.52
N VAL A 288 17.92 7.19 6.23
CA VAL A 288 18.64 8.40 5.81
C VAL A 288 20.16 8.22 5.99
N GLU A 289 20.60 7.72 7.16
CA GLU A 289 22.02 7.63 7.51
C GLU A 289 22.74 6.50 6.79
N ASN A 290 22.12 5.32 6.66
CA ASN A 290 22.77 4.13 6.12
C ASN A 290 22.43 3.85 4.65
N HIS A 291 21.25 4.26 4.17
CA HIS A 291 20.81 4.00 2.79
C HIS A 291 20.69 5.25 1.91
N LYS A 292 20.78 6.45 2.47
CA LYS A 292 20.59 7.73 1.76
C LYS A 292 19.22 7.85 1.07
N MET A 293 18.21 7.20 1.67
CA MET A 293 16.85 7.15 1.14
C MET A 293 15.88 7.89 2.07
N VAL A 294 15.03 8.74 1.48
CA VAL A 294 13.89 9.35 2.20
C VAL A 294 12.67 8.49 1.98
N VAL A 295 12.14 7.95 3.07
CA VAL A 295 10.97 7.07 3.08
C VAL A 295 9.96 7.62 4.10
N GLU A 296 8.68 7.73 3.71
CA GLU A 296 7.63 8.18 4.62
C GLU A 296 7.32 7.13 5.70
N ASN A 297 6.70 7.53 6.82
CA ASN A 297 6.47 6.63 7.96
C ASN A 297 5.72 5.35 7.58
N SER A 298 4.69 5.44 6.74
CA SER A 298 3.97 4.26 6.25
C SER A 298 4.85 3.34 5.38
N GLY A 299 5.83 3.92 4.68
CA GLY A 299 6.81 3.17 3.88
C GLY A 299 7.87 2.47 4.72
N LEU A 300 8.09 2.94 5.96
CA LEU A 300 9.08 2.39 6.91
C LEU A 300 8.58 1.17 7.68
N LEU A 301 7.27 0.91 7.68
CA LEU A 301 6.67 -0.20 8.44
C LEU A 301 7.39 -1.53 8.22
N ALA A 302 7.64 -1.89 6.95
CA ALA A 302 8.32 -3.14 6.61
C ALA A 302 9.78 -3.21 7.06
N VAL A 303 10.47 -2.06 7.16
CA VAL A 303 11.84 -2.00 7.70
C VAL A 303 11.83 -2.12 9.22
N ALA A 304 10.97 -1.35 9.89
CA ALA A 304 10.85 -1.40 11.35
C ALA A 304 10.47 -2.80 11.86
N ALA A 305 9.67 -3.55 11.09
CA ALA A 305 9.26 -4.90 11.45
C ALA A 305 10.38 -5.96 11.35
N LEU A 306 11.49 -5.68 10.69
CA LEU A 306 12.58 -6.65 10.50
C LEU A 306 13.12 -7.21 11.82
N LYS A 307 13.19 -6.39 12.87
CA LYS A 307 13.67 -6.80 14.18
C LYS A 307 12.71 -7.74 14.94
N HIS A 308 11.45 -7.76 14.53
CA HIS A 308 10.42 -8.65 15.08
C HIS A 308 10.29 -9.97 14.32
N LEU A 309 11.04 -10.12 13.21
CA LEU A 309 11.03 -11.32 12.40
C LEU A 309 12.02 -12.35 12.99
N ASP A 310 11.48 -13.32 13.72
CA ASP A 310 12.27 -14.37 14.40
C ASP A 310 12.72 -15.48 13.41
N VAL A 311 13.60 -15.10 12.47
CA VAL A 311 14.22 -16.00 11.49
C VAL A 311 15.65 -15.57 11.20
N LYS A 312 16.51 -16.51 10.78
CA LYS A 312 17.90 -16.28 10.39
C LYS A 312 18.20 -16.94 9.05
N ASP A 313 19.23 -16.45 8.38
CA ASP A 313 19.73 -16.99 7.10
C ASP A 313 18.69 -17.02 5.98
N LYS A 314 17.68 -16.10 6.04
CA LYS A 314 16.62 -15.98 5.04
C LYS A 314 16.86 -14.80 4.09
N ARG A 315 16.35 -14.92 2.86
CA ARG A 315 16.25 -13.82 1.91
C ARG A 315 14.94 -13.10 2.17
N VAL A 316 15.04 -11.88 2.69
CA VAL A 316 13.92 -11.06 3.14
C VAL A 316 13.84 -9.82 2.28
N VAL A 317 12.67 -9.54 1.72
CA VAL A 317 12.41 -8.30 0.99
C VAL A 317 11.48 -7.41 1.82
N SER A 318 11.91 -6.17 2.10
CA SER A 318 11.08 -5.12 2.71
C SER A 318 10.60 -4.13 1.64
N ILE A 319 9.29 -3.95 1.51
CA ILE A 319 8.72 -2.99 0.55
C ILE A 319 8.68 -1.60 1.18
N LEU A 320 9.44 -0.65 0.61
CA LEU A 320 9.40 0.78 0.95
C LEU A 320 8.28 1.44 0.15
N SER A 321 7.08 1.47 0.70
CA SER A 321 5.86 1.73 -0.08
C SER A 321 5.69 3.16 -0.60
N GLY A 322 6.37 4.15 0.01
CA GLY A 322 6.32 5.55 -0.42
C GLY A 322 7.33 6.45 0.28
N GLY A 323 7.54 7.65 -0.27
CA GLY A 323 8.46 8.66 0.25
C GLY A 323 7.88 10.08 0.27
N ASN A 324 6.56 10.24 0.08
CA ASN A 324 5.90 11.55 0.01
C ASN A 324 5.63 12.12 1.41
N MET A 325 6.69 12.47 2.12
CA MET A 325 6.59 13.07 3.45
C MET A 325 6.77 14.59 3.42
N ASP A 326 6.25 15.26 4.44
CA ASP A 326 6.58 16.64 4.74
C ASP A 326 7.83 16.68 5.63
N VAL A 327 8.95 17.07 5.02
CA VAL A 327 10.26 17.14 5.70
C VAL A 327 10.21 18.09 6.91
N ILE A 328 9.43 19.18 6.85
CA ILE A 328 9.31 20.12 7.98
C ILE A 328 8.62 19.43 9.17
N THR A 329 7.61 18.62 8.92
CA THR A 329 6.96 17.81 9.97
C THR A 329 7.94 16.81 10.58
N CYS A 330 8.81 16.20 9.77
CA CYS A 330 9.84 15.30 10.27
C CYS A 330 10.83 16.00 11.21
N LEU A 331 11.31 17.17 10.84
CA LEU A 331 12.24 17.94 11.69
C LEU A 331 11.64 18.25 13.09
N ARG A 332 10.32 18.41 13.18
CA ARG A 332 9.64 18.63 14.48
C ARG A 332 9.65 17.39 15.38
N TRP A 333 9.73 16.19 14.82
CA TRP A 333 9.83 14.97 15.63
C TRP A 333 11.23 14.84 16.25
N TYR A 334 12.29 15.22 15.51
CA TYR A 334 13.67 15.18 16.01
C TYR A 334 14.00 16.28 17.01
N SER A 335 13.30 17.42 16.97
CA SER A 335 13.54 18.52 17.91
C SER A 335 12.90 18.31 19.29
N ARG A 336 12.14 17.22 19.49
CA ARG A 336 11.44 16.90 20.77
C ARG A 336 12.06 15.73 21.54
N GLY A 337 13.10 15.13 21.02
CA GLY A 337 13.96 14.15 21.72
C GLY A 337 15.30 14.75 22.08
#